data_b22bbe345199cf4921a9ab0159436d3a
#
_entry.id   b22bbe345199cf4921a9ab0159436d3a
#
_cell.length_a   1.000
_cell.length_b   1.000
_cell.length_c   1.000
_cell.angle_alpha   90.00
_cell.angle_beta   90.00
_cell.angle_gamma   90.00
#
_symmetry.space_group_name_H-M   'P 1'
#
loop_
_entity.id
_entity.type
_entity.pdbx_description
1 polymer ?
#
loop_
_entity_poly.entity_id
_entity_poly.type
_entity_poly.pdbx_seq_one_letter_code
_entity_poly.pdbx_strand_id
1 'polypeptide(L)'
;MQRVYYGEIVEGQIKLDNENEWDELYKKYSGQSVEISVRFLGKRRNSKQNRFYWKVVVNGLASHFGYTSDEMHKALKLKFDVPSTSKLSVMEFNEYIENIIRWSEIEQGFLFPLPTKTQ
;
A
#
# COMPACT_ATOMS: atom_id res chain seq x y z
N MET A 1 -2.13 -1.76 -22.73
CA MET A 1 -1.27 -1.52 -21.57
C MET A 1 -1.44 -2.65 -20.56
N GLN A 2 -0.33 -3.22 -20.13
CA GLN A 2 -0.38 -4.27 -19.11
C GLN A 2 -0.55 -3.68 -17.74
N ARG A 3 -1.44 -4.26 -16.98
CA ARG A 3 -1.59 -3.91 -15.59
C ARG A 3 -0.85 -4.94 -14.75
N VAL A 4 -0.06 -4.49 -13.79
CA VAL A 4 0.72 -5.35 -12.92
C VAL A 4 0.08 -5.35 -11.54
N TYR A 5 -0.07 -6.53 -10.98
CA TYR A 5 -0.62 -6.69 -9.64
C TYR A 5 0.49 -7.18 -8.73
N TYR A 6 0.46 -6.74 -7.48
CA TYR A 6 1.47 -7.08 -6.50
C TYR A 6 0.86 -7.88 -5.38
N GLY A 7 1.62 -8.83 -4.88
CA GLY A 7 1.14 -9.65 -3.77
C GLY A 7 2.26 -10.48 -3.19
N GLU A 8 1.88 -11.42 -2.36
CA GLU A 8 2.80 -12.34 -1.72
C GLU A 8 2.30 -13.76 -1.85
N ILE A 9 3.22 -14.70 -1.78
CA ILE A 9 2.84 -16.10 -1.67
C ILE A 9 2.85 -16.45 -0.18
N VAL A 10 1.68 -16.78 0.34
CA VAL A 10 1.50 -17.09 1.76
C VAL A 10 0.80 -18.43 1.85
N GLU A 11 1.44 -19.37 2.54
CA GLU A 11 0.89 -20.71 2.74
C GLU A 11 0.46 -21.38 1.42
N GLY A 12 1.29 -21.22 0.40
CA GLY A 12 1.06 -21.84 -0.89
C GLY A 12 0.02 -21.15 -1.77
N GLN A 13 -0.43 -19.97 -1.37
CA GLN A 13 -1.43 -19.22 -2.13
C GLN A 13 -0.93 -17.81 -2.44
N ILE A 14 -1.35 -17.29 -3.57
CA ILE A 14 -1.05 -15.92 -3.94
C ILE A 14 -2.10 -15.01 -3.29
N LYS A 15 -1.63 -14.07 -2.48
CA LYS A 15 -2.49 -13.05 -1.91
C LYS A 15 -2.09 -11.70 -2.48
N LEU A 16 -3.03 -11.07 -3.18
CA LEU A 16 -2.78 -9.75 -3.75
C LEU A 16 -2.87 -8.69 -2.65
N ASP A 17 -2.11 -7.62 -2.79
CA ASP A 17 -2.12 -6.53 -1.84
C ASP A 17 -3.52 -5.93 -1.68
N ASN A 18 -4.25 -5.82 -2.79
CA ASN A 18 -5.64 -5.43 -2.77
C ASN A 18 -6.48 -6.67 -3.07
N GLU A 19 -7.13 -7.19 -2.05
CA GLU A 19 -7.88 -8.44 -2.14
C GLU A 19 -9.01 -8.39 -3.18
N ASN A 20 -9.54 -7.20 -3.45
CA ASN A 20 -10.63 -7.06 -4.40
C ASN A 20 -10.19 -7.22 -5.86
N GLU A 21 -8.89 -7.17 -6.12
CA GLU A 21 -8.40 -7.25 -7.49
C GLU A 21 -8.68 -8.60 -8.14
N TRP A 22 -8.64 -9.69 -7.37
CA TRP A 22 -9.00 -11.00 -7.91
C TRP A 22 -10.44 -11.02 -8.40
N ASP A 23 -11.36 -10.49 -7.59
CA ASP A 23 -12.78 -10.49 -7.95
C ASP A 23 -13.04 -9.67 -9.20
N GLU A 24 -12.38 -8.54 -9.32
CA GLU A 24 -12.50 -7.70 -10.50
C GLU A 24 -12.01 -8.39 -11.75
N LEU A 25 -10.88 -9.10 -11.65
CA LEU A 25 -10.33 -9.85 -12.77
C LEU A 25 -11.26 -10.98 -13.20
N TYR A 26 -11.80 -11.71 -12.23
CA TYR A 26 -12.70 -12.81 -12.53
C TYR A 26 -13.95 -12.32 -13.24
N LYS A 27 -14.52 -11.23 -12.80
CA LYS A 27 -15.71 -10.66 -13.43
C LYS A 27 -15.41 -10.14 -14.83
N LYS A 28 -14.30 -9.46 -15.00
CA LYS A 28 -13.95 -8.83 -16.27
C LYS A 28 -13.62 -9.84 -17.36
N TYR A 29 -12.93 -10.90 -16.99
CA TYR A 29 -12.41 -11.86 -17.96
C TYR A 29 -13.06 -13.24 -17.88
N SER A 30 -14.23 -13.31 -17.30
CA SER A 30 -14.96 -14.58 -17.18
C SER A 30 -15.15 -15.20 -18.56
N GLY A 31 -14.84 -16.50 -18.67
CA GLY A 31 -14.98 -17.23 -19.92
C GLY A 31 -13.88 -17.02 -20.93
N GLN A 32 -12.86 -16.23 -20.60
CA GLN A 32 -11.76 -15.97 -21.49
C GLN A 32 -10.49 -16.69 -21.04
N SER A 33 -9.66 -17.05 -22.02
CA SER A 33 -8.33 -17.59 -21.70
C SER A 33 -7.40 -16.46 -21.32
N VAL A 34 -6.61 -16.67 -20.30
CA VAL A 34 -5.68 -15.64 -19.82
C VAL A 34 -4.29 -16.23 -19.63
N GLU A 35 -3.30 -15.36 -19.68
CA GLU A 35 -1.92 -15.71 -19.36
C GLU A 35 -1.56 -15.02 -18.06
N ILE A 36 -0.98 -15.78 -17.13
CA ILE A 36 -0.55 -15.23 -15.85
C ILE A 36 0.96 -15.42 -15.73
N SER A 37 1.67 -14.32 -15.49
CA SER A 37 3.11 -14.36 -15.27
C SER A 37 3.42 -13.94 -13.84
N VAL A 38 4.30 -14.68 -13.19
CA VAL A 38 4.72 -14.38 -11.83
C VAL A 38 6.21 -14.08 -11.86
N ARG A 39 6.59 -12.95 -11.31
CA ARG A 39 8.00 -12.57 -11.21
C ARG A 39 8.36 -12.44 -9.73
N PHE A 40 9.44 -13.12 -9.34
CA PHE A 40 9.93 -13.05 -8.00
C PHE A 40 10.66 -11.72 -7.77
N LEU A 41 10.22 -10.98 -6.76
CA LEU A 41 10.80 -9.67 -6.45
C LEU A 41 11.76 -9.71 -5.27
N GLY A 42 11.98 -10.90 -4.71
CA GLY A 42 12.83 -11.06 -3.56
C GLY A 42 12.05 -10.99 -2.25
N LYS A 43 12.77 -11.02 -1.16
CA LYS A 43 12.14 -10.98 0.15
C LYS A 43 11.50 -9.63 0.39
N ARG A 44 10.23 -9.66 0.69
CA ARG A 44 9.44 -8.45 0.84
C ARG A 44 9.64 -7.82 2.21
N ARG A 45 9.44 -6.49 2.26
CA ARG A 45 9.30 -5.77 3.52
C ARG A 45 8.16 -6.37 4.33
N ASN A 46 8.15 -6.04 5.61
CA ASN A 46 7.11 -6.46 6.53
C ASN A 46 5.71 -6.15 5.97
N SER A 47 4.92 -7.20 5.75
CA SER A 47 3.59 -7.02 5.15
C SER A 47 2.63 -6.27 6.09
N LYS A 48 2.84 -6.36 7.40
CA LYS A 48 2.05 -5.59 8.35
C LYS A 48 2.31 -4.09 8.20
N GLN A 49 3.57 -3.73 8.01
CA GLN A 49 3.97 -2.34 7.80
C GLN A 49 3.35 -1.79 6.52
N ASN A 50 3.37 -2.58 5.44
CA ASN A 50 2.80 -2.18 4.18
C ASN A 50 1.28 -2.03 4.28
N ARG A 51 0.62 -2.93 5.00
CA ARG A 51 -0.82 -2.85 5.23
C ARG A 51 -1.19 -1.64 6.07
N PHE A 52 -0.42 -1.36 7.11
CA PHE A 52 -0.64 -0.18 7.94
C PHE A 52 -0.53 1.09 7.10
N TYR A 53 0.48 1.16 6.25
CA TYR A 53 0.65 2.30 5.37
C TYR A 53 -0.59 2.53 4.49
N TRP A 54 -1.05 1.51 3.80
CA TRP A 54 -2.17 1.66 2.87
C TRP A 54 -3.51 1.83 3.56
N LYS A 55 -3.80 1.01 4.56
CA LYS A 55 -5.13 1.01 5.19
C LYS A 55 -5.33 2.13 6.19
N VAL A 56 -4.29 2.50 6.91
CA VAL A 56 -4.40 3.50 7.94
C VAL A 56 -3.88 4.85 7.46
N VAL A 57 -2.64 4.89 7.01
CA VAL A 57 -2.00 6.16 6.67
C VAL A 57 -2.58 6.77 5.41
N VAL A 58 -2.50 6.05 4.30
CA VAL A 58 -2.96 6.58 3.01
C VAL A 58 -4.46 6.78 3.01
N ASN A 59 -5.23 5.77 3.41
CA ASN A 59 -6.68 5.88 3.39
C ASN A 59 -7.19 6.93 4.37
N GLY A 60 -6.57 7.03 5.54
CA GLY A 60 -6.96 8.05 6.52
C GLY A 60 -6.77 9.44 5.99
N LEU A 61 -5.61 9.73 5.42
CA LEU A 61 -5.32 11.04 4.85
C LEU A 61 -6.12 11.30 3.58
N ALA A 62 -6.31 10.28 2.76
CA ALA A 62 -7.13 10.43 1.55
C ALA A 62 -8.54 10.89 1.92
N SER A 63 -9.11 10.25 2.93
CA SER A 63 -10.43 10.64 3.42
C SER A 63 -10.44 12.08 3.97
N HIS A 64 -9.41 12.42 4.73
CA HIS A 64 -9.29 13.75 5.33
C HIS A 64 -9.21 14.86 4.27
N PHE A 65 -8.45 14.63 3.21
CA PHE A 65 -8.26 15.62 2.15
C PHE A 65 -9.23 15.51 0.98
N GLY A 66 -10.04 14.46 0.95
CA GLY A 66 -10.97 14.24 -0.15
C GLY A 66 -10.31 13.69 -1.41
N TYR A 67 -9.22 12.96 -1.26
CA TYR A 67 -8.49 12.34 -2.37
C TYR A 67 -8.83 10.85 -2.47
N THR A 68 -8.53 10.26 -3.62
CA THR A 68 -8.49 8.80 -3.71
C THR A 68 -7.21 8.30 -3.04
N SER A 69 -7.16 7.00 -2.75
CA SER A 69 -5.95 6.41 -2.18
C SER A 69 -4.75 6.59 -3.08
N ASP A 70 -4.92 6.40 -4.39
CA ASP A 70 -3.83 6.59 -5.35
C ASP A 70 -3.33 8.03 -5.36
N GLU A 71 -4.25 8.98 -5.37
CA GLU A 71 -3.89 10.39 -5.34
C GLU A 71 -3.12 10.75 -4.08
N MET A 72 -3.59 10.25 -2.94
CA MET A 72 -2.91 10.52 -1.66
C MET A 72 -1.53 9.88 -1.61
N HIS A 73 -1.42 8.66 -2.09
CA HIS A 73 -0.13 7.96 -2.15
C HIS A 73 0.88 8.76 -2.98
N LYS A 74 0.45 9.23 -4.15
CA LYS A 74 1.32 10.03 -5.02
C LYS A 74 1.71 11.36 -4.37
N ALA A 75 0.75 12.01 -3.72
CA ALA A 75 1.00 13.27 -3.03
C ALA A 75 2.00 13.10 -1.89
N LEU A 76 1.90 12.02 -1.13
CA LEU A 76 2.81 11.75 -0.03
C LEU A 76 4.23 11.47 -0.53
N LYS A 77 4.35 10.69 -1.60
CA LYS A 77 5.67 10.42 -2.18
C LYS A 77 6.33 11.71 -2.65
N LEU A 78 5.55 12.58 -3.26
CA LEU A 78 6.06 13.84 -3.75
C LEU A 78 6.50 14.75 -2.60
N LYS A 79 5.66 14.86 -1.59
CA LYS A 79 5.94 15.72 -0.45
C LYS A 79 7.18 15.31 0.31
N PHE A 80 7.38 14.02 0.48
CA PHE A 80 8.50 13.49 1.27
C PHE A 80 9.67 13.01 0.42
N ASP A 81 9.62 13.33 -0.88
CA ASP A 81 10.71 13.06 -1.82
C ASP A 81 11.07 11.57 -1.89
N VAL A 82 10.05 10.74 -2.01
CA VAL A 82 10.22 9.30 -2.15
C VAL A 82 9.74 8.88 -3.54
N PRO A 83 10.67 8.57 -4.47
CA PRO A 83 10.26 8.21 -5.83
C PRO A 83 9.48 6.91 -5.91
N SER A 84 9.80 5.95 -5.05
CA SER A 84 9.13 4.66 -5.05
C SER A 84 9.20 4.05 -3.65
N THR A 85 8.04 3.74 -3.09
CA THR A 85 7.99 3.10 -1.77
C THR A 85 8.49 1.64 -1.84
N SER A 86 8.37 0.99 -2.99
CA SER A 86 8.78 -0.39 -3.13
C SER A 86 10.29 -0.58 -3.02
N LYS A 87 11.06 0.48 -3.18
CA LYS A 87 12.51 0.43 -3.10
C LYS A 87 13.05 0.74 -1.72
N LEU A 88 12.20 1.13 -0.80
CA LEU A 88 12.63 1.46 0.56
C LEU A 88 12.87 0.19 1.37
N SER A 89 13.91 0.21 2.18
CA SER A 89 14.14 -0.85 3.16
C SER A 89 13.07 -0.77 4.26
N VAL A 90 13.07 -1.76 5.15
CA VAL A 90 12.14 -1.74 6.29
C VAL A 90 12.35 -0.48 7.13
N MET A 91 13.61 -0.14 7.42
CA MET A 91 13.92 1.05 8.21
C MET A 91 13.52 2.34 7.51
N GLU A 92 13.84 2.44 6.23
CA GLU A 92 13.51 3.62 5.43
C GLU A 92 12.00 3.81 5.32
N PHE A 93 11.27 2.72 5.12
CA PHE A 93 9.83 2.78 5.02
C PHE A 93 9.21 3.20 6.36
N ASN A 94 9.76 2.70 7.45
CA ASN A 94 9.31 3.08 8.79
C ASN A 94 9.53 4.57 9.04
N GLU A 95 10.69 5.09 8.67
CA GLU A 95 10.97 6.52 8.78
C GLU A 95 10.00 7.35 7.94
N TYR A 96 9.72 6.90 6.72
CA TYR A 96 8.77 7.56 5.84
C TYR A 96 7.40 7.63 6.49
N ILE A 97 6.92 6.52 7.03
CA ILE A 97 5.61 6.49 7.71
C ILE A 97 5.61 7.41 8.93
N GLU A 98 6.66 7.38 9.73
CA GLU A 98 6.75 8.22 10.92
C GLU A 98 6.76 9.70 10.56
N ASN A 99 7.46 10.06 9.50
CA ASN A 99 7.50 11.44 9.04
C ASN A 99 6.11 11.90 8.59
N ILE A 100 5.37 11.04 7.90
CA ILE A 100 4.00 11.35 7.49
C ILE A 100 3.11 11.55 8.70
N ILE A 101 3.19 10.66 9.67
CA ILE A 101 2.36 10.74 10.89
C ILE A 101 2.66 12.03 11.64
N ARG A 102 3.93 12.34 11.81
CA ARG A 102 4.35 13.56 12.51
C ARG A 102 3.85 14.82 11.79
N TRP A 103 4.04 14.87 10.49
CA TRP A 103 3.55 15.99 9.69
C TRP A 103 2.03 16.12 9.81
N SER A 104 1.34 15.01 9.73
CA SER A 104 -0.11 14.99 9.80
C SER A 104 -0.61 15.53 11.13
N GLU A 105 0.01 15.11 12.22
CA GLU A 105 -0.41 15.54 13.56
C GLU A 105 -0.08 17.00 13.84
N ILE A 106 1.12 17.41 13.45
CA ILE A 106 1.60 18.76 13.76
C ILE A 106 0.99 19.81 12.84
N GLU A 107 1.02 19.55 11.54
CA GLU A 107 0.64 20.58 10.56
C GLU A 107 -0.80 20.48 10.08
N GLN A 108 -1.39 19.30 10.10
CA GLN A 108 -2.74 19.11 9.62
C GLN A 108 -3.77 18.87 10.73
N GLY A 109 -3.30 18.67 11.94
CA GLY A 109 -4.18 18.40 13.07
C GLY A 109 -4.92 17.07 12.95
N PHE A 110 -4.46 16.18 12.11
CA PHE A 110 -5.08 14.87 11.91
C PHE A 110 -4.36 13.82 12.73
N LEU A 111 -5.07 13.16 13.62
CA LEU A 111 -4.51 12.12 14.47
C LEU A 111 -4.93 10.75 13.95
N PHE A 112 -3.93 9.89 13.71
CA PHE A 112 -4.21 8.53 13.30
C PHE A 112 -4.62 7.70 14.51
N PRO A 113 -5.53 6.74 14.32
CA PRO A 113 -5.81 5.78 15.38
C PRO A 113 -4.54 4.97 15.65
N LEU A 114 -4.11 4.94 16.90
CA LEU A 114 -2.92 4.18 17.25
C LEU A 114 -3.20 2.69 17.12
N PRO A 115 -2.23 1.91 16.63
CA PRO A 115 -2.38 0.48 16.64
C PRO A 115 -2.47 0.03 18.09
N THR A 116 -3.45 -0.73 18.37
CA THR A 116 -3.50 -1.33 19.68
C THR A 116 -2.26 -2.17 19.82
N LYS A 117 -1.59 -2.08 20.60
CA LYS A 117 -0.45 -2.62 20.65
C LYS A 117 -0.20 -3.87 20.85
N THR A 118 -0.23 -4.08 20.61
CA THR A 118 -0.08 -4.97 20.75
C THR A 118 0.85 -5.34 20.53
N GLN A 119 0.86 -5.10 20.65
CA GLN A 119 1.74 -5.13 20.45
C GLN A 119 2.35 -5.94 20.27
#